data_319e907b1156f739c2bb3dc56a732075
#
_entry.id   319e907b1156f739c2bb3dc56a732075
#
_cell.length_a   1.000
_cell.length_b   1.000
_cell.length_c   1.000
_cell.angle_alpha   90.00
_cell.angle_beta   90.00
_cell.angle_gamma   90.00
#
_symmetry.space_group_name_H-M   'P 1'
#
loop_
_entity.id
_entity.type
_entity.pdbx_description
1 polymer ?
#
loop_
_entity_poly.entity_id
_entity_poly.type
_entity_poly.pdbx_seq_one_letter_code
_entity_poly.pdbx_strand_id
1 'polypeptide(L)'
;EPLYPGTCRTLATAHPDRPHCWRLDMSRAAALAGPLHWTDHGQRITADPLAAGDVVLARKDAPASYHLAVTVDDAWQGVTDIVRGQDLFAATHVHRLLQALLGLLTPRYHHHALLTGPAGADGLALAMNLRAGRVPIGAAVP
;
A
#
# COMPACT_ATOMS: atom_id res chain seq x y z
N GLU A 1 9.45 0.97 -8.29
CA GLU A 1 9.13 -0.12 -9.24
C GLU A 1 8.59 0.49 -10.53
N PRO A 2 9.03 0.05 -11.74
CA PRO A 2 8.51 0.62 -12.98
C PRO A 2 7.01 0.32 -13.13
N LEU A 3 6.26 1.30 -13.63
CA LEU A 3 4.83 1.15 -13.87
C LEU A 3 4.57 0.07 -14.93
N TYR A 4 3.51 -0.70 -14.73
CA TYR A 4 3.12 -1.72 -15.69
C TYR A 4 2.66 -1.08 -17.01
N PRO A 5 3.27 -1.45 -18.16
CA PRO A 5 3.00 -0.80 -19.45
C PRO A 5 1.68 -1.24 -20.12
N GLY A 6 0.89 -2.10 -19.49
CA GLY A 6 -0.39 -2.56 -20.03
C GLY A 6 -0.30 -3.69 -21.06
N THR A 7 0.81 -4.37 -21.18
CA THR A 7 1.09 -5.39 -22.21
C THR A 7 -0.01 -6.47 -22.36
N CYS A 8 -0.66 -6.85 -21.26
CA CYS A 8 -1.68 -7.90 -21.27
C CYS A 8 -3.13 -7.35 -21.29
N ARG A 9 -3.35 -6.03 -21.31
CA ARG A 9 -4.71 -5.45 -21.28
C ARG A 9 -5.58 -5.83 -22.47
N THR A 10 -4.95 -6.02 -23.64
CA THR A 10 -5.64 -6.31 -24.90
C THR A 10 -5.65 -7.79 -25.25
N LEU A 11 -5.10 -8.66 -24.40
CA LEU A 11 -5.14 -10.09 -24.63
C LEU A 11 -6.57 -10.60 -24.49
N ALA A 12 -7.10 -11.13 -25.60
CA ALA A 12 -8.46 -11.68 -25.66
C ALA A 12 -8.66 -12.95 -24.82
N THR A 13 -7.57 -13.60 -24.41
CA THR A 13 -7.58 -14.85 -23.64
C THR A 13 -6.55 -14.78 -22.52
N ALA A 14 -7.02 -14.87 -21.27
CA ALA A 14 -6.17 -15.32 -20.20
C ALA A 14 -5.71 -16.75 -20.51
N HIS A 15 -4.43 -17.04 -20.32
CA HIS A 15 -3.91 -18.41 -20.42
C HIS A 15 -3.96 -19.04 -19.02
N PRO A 16 -5.08 -19.68 -18.61
CA PRO A 16 -5.27 -20.19 -17.27
C PRO A 16 -4.24 -21.27 -16.91
N ASP A 17 -3.70 -21.95 -17.92
CA ASP A 17 -2.72 -23.04 -17.76
C ASP A 17 -1.29 -22.55 -17.48
N ARG A 18 -1.05 -21.25 -17.47
CA ARG A 18 0.27 -20.66 -17.18
C ARG A 18 0.23 -19.85 -15.89
N PRO A 19 1.27 -19.90 -15.05
CA PRO A 19 1.38 -19.03 -13.91
C PRO A 19 1.26 -17.56 -14.32
N HIS A 20 0.28 -16.85 -13.78
CA HIS A 20 -0.01 -15.44 -14.11
C HIS A 20 -0.35 -14.63 -12.87
N CYS A 21 -0.29 -13.32 -13.00
CA CYS A 21 -0.74 -12.37 -11.98
C CYS A 21 -2.03 -11.70 -12.45
N TRP A 22 -2.94 -11.47 -11.52
CA TRP A 22 -4.11 -10.61 -11.75
C TRP A 22 -3.79 -9.19 -11.37
N ARG A 23 -4.06 -8.26 -12.28
CA ARG A 23 -3.89 -6.83 -12.05
C ARG A 23 -5.24 -6.11 -12.10
N LEU A 24 -5.38 -5.09 -11.27
CA LEU A 24 -6.51 -4.19 -11.32
C LEU A 24 -6.28 -3.17 -12.46
N ASP A 25 -7.24 -3.03 -13.34
CA ASP A 25 -7.28 -1.90 -14.28
C ASP A 25 -7.62 -0.64 -13.48
N MET A 26 -6.58 0.10 -13.13
CA MET A 26 -6.70 1.25 -12.25
C MET A 26 -7.52 2.39 -12.86
N SER A 27 -7.48 2.55 -14.18
CA SER A 27 -8.28 3.58 -14.86
C SER A 27 -9.78 3.30 -14.73
N ARG A 28 -10.20 2.06 -14.99
CA ARG A 28 -11.61 1.66 -14.83
C ARG A 28 -12.04 1.68 -13.36
N ALA A 29 -11.19 1.21 -12.48
CA ALA A 29 -11.43 1.18 -11.04
C ALA A 29 -11.63 2.58 -10.46
N ALA A 30 -10.74 3.52 -10.81
CA ALA A 30 -10.84 4.92 -10.37
C ALA A 30 -12.07 5.62 -10.95
N ALA A 31 -12.40 5.37 -12.23
CA ALA A 31 -13.62 5.91 -12.84
C ALA A 31 -14.90 5.41 -12.14
N LEU A 32 -14.92 4.13 -11.75
CA LEU A 32 -16.06 3.53 -11.03
C LEU A 32 -16.21 4.10 -9.62
N ALA A 33 -15.09 4.27 -8.90
CA ALA A 33 -15.09 4.74 -7.51
C ALA A 33 -15.34 6.26 -7.38
N GLY A 34 -15.03 7.05 -8.42
CA GLY A 34 -15.09 8.50 -8.39
C GLY A 34 -14.00 9.14 -7.51
N PRO A 35 -14.12 10.44 -7.21
CA PRO A 35 -13.16 11.15 -6.37
C PRO A 35 -13.11 10.60 -4.95
N LEU A 36 -11.92 10.24 -4.48
CA LEU A 36 -11.72 9.63 -3.17
C LEU A 36 -10.80 10.50 -2.30
N HIS A 37 -10.99 10.38 -0.98
CA HIS A 37 -10.18 11.05 0.02
C HIS A 37 -9.89 10.08 1.17
N TRP A 38 -8.83 10.36 1.90
CA TRP A 38 -8.45 9.70 3.14
C TRP A 38 -7.81 10.73 4.08
N THR A 39 -7.50 10.37 5.32
CA THR A 39 -6.91 11.32 6.28
C THR A 39 -5.56 10.84 6.76
N ASP A 40 -4.59 11.76 6.85
CA ASP A 40 -3.29 11.54 7.47
C ASP A 40 -3.07 12.57 8.57
N HIS A 41 -2.82 12.13 9.79
CA HIS A 41 -2.75 13.00 10.98
C HIS A 41 -3.91 14.00 11.06
N GLY A 42 -5.11 13.58 10.69
CA GLY A 42 -6.31 14.42 10.66
C GLY A 42 -6.42 15.35 9.44
N GLN A 43 -5.42 15.42 8.59
CA GLN A 43 -5.46 16.21 7.36
C GLN A 43 -6.10 15.40 6.23
N ARG A 44 -6.97 16.05 5.46
CA ARG A 44 -7.62 15.43 4.31
C ARG A 44 -6.68 15.38 3.10
N ILE A 45 -6.44 14.19 2.58
CA ILE A 45 -5.61 13.93 1.40
C ILE A 45 -6.51 13.49 0.24
N THR A 46 -6.35 14.12 -0.91
CA THR A 46 -6.99 13.65 -2.15
C THR A 46 -6.26 12.40 -2.65
N ALA A 47 -7.00 11.33 -2.88
CA ALA A 47 -6.41 10.10 -3.39
C ALA A 47 -6.04 10.24 -4.87
N ASP A 48 -4.84 9.76 -5.21
CA ASP A 48 -4.37 9.62 -6.59
C ASP A 48 -3.93 8.17 -6.85
N PRO A 49 -4.89 7.25 -7.01
CA PRO A 49 -4.56 5.84 -7.23
C PRO A 49 -3.95 5.58 -8.61
N LEU A 50 -4.13 6.48 -9.59
CA LEU A 50 -3.61 6.30 -10.94
C LEU A 50 -2.08 6.39 -11.00
N ALA A 51 -1.47 7.12 -10.08
CA ALA A 51 -0.01 7.24 -9.99
C ALA A 51 0.69 5.88 -9.78
N ALA A 52 -0.01 4.87 -9.25
CA ALA A 52 0.54 3.53 -9.05
C ALA A 52 0.53 2.65 -10.31
N GLY A 53 -0.20 3.05 -11.38
CA GLY A 53 -0.48 2.17 -12.51
C GLY A 53 -1.29 0.94 -12.11
N ASP A 54 -1.40 -0.06 -12.99
CA ASP A 54 -2.15 -1.29 -12.71
C ASP A 54 -1.44 -2.16 -11.67
N VAL A 55 -1.99 -2.17 -10.47
CA VAL A 55 -1.42 -2.92 -9.34
C VAL A 55 -1.79 -4.40 -9.38
N VAL A 56 -0.89 -5.24 -8.89
CA VAL A 56 -1.16 -6.69 -8.74
C VAL A 56 -2.10 -6.91 -7.56
N LEU A 57 -3.17 -7.66 -7.77
CA LEU A 57 -4.10 -8.08 -6.70
C LEU A 57 -3.89 -9.55 -6.30
N ALA A 58 -3.62 -10.42 -7.29
CA ALA A 58 -3.27 -11.80 -7.02
C ALA A 58 -1.98 -12.15 -7.75
N ARG A 59 -1.11 -12.86 -7.07
CA ARG A 59 0.23 -13.22 -7.56
C ARG A 59 0.20 -14.65 -8.10
N LYS A 60 1.15 -14.98 -8.98
CA LYS A 60 1.33 -16.35 -9.49
C LYS A 60 1.78 -17.34 -8.40
N ASP A 61 2.40 -16.84 -7.34
CA ASP A 61 3.02 -17.60 -6.25
C ASP A 61 2.29 -17.39 -4.89
N ALA A 62 1.28 -16.52 -4.86
CA ALA A 62 0.49 -16.23 -3.67
C ALA A 62 -0.93 -15.80 -4.06
N PRO A 63 -1.96 -16.18 -3.28
CA PRO A 63 -3.37 -15.91 -3.63
C PRO A 63 -3.74 -14.42 -3.59
N ALA A 64 -2.99 -13.60 -2.86
CA ALA A 64 -3.21 -12.16 -2.75
C ALA A 64 -1.91 -11.38 -2.77
N SER A 65 -1.98 -10.13 -3.23
CA SER A 65 -0.91 -9.17 -3.06
C SER A 65 -0.98 -8.49 -1.68
N TYR A 66 0.09 -7.82 -1.29
CA TYR A 66 0.10 -7.00 -0.07
C TYR A 66 -1.06 -5.98 -0.05
N HIS A 67 -1.28 -5.26 -1.15
CA HIS A 67 -2.34 -4.25 -1.21
C HIS A 67 -3.73 -4.83 -0.92
N LEU A 68 -4.06 -5.97 -1.51
CA LEU A 68 -5.35 -6.61 -1.28
C LEU A 68 -5.44 -7.19 0.13
N ALA A 69 -4.43 -7.93 0.55
CA ALA A 69 -4.43 -8.61 1.85
C ALA A 69 -4.57 -7.61 3.00
N VAL A 70 -3.69 -6.60 3.07
CA VAL A 70 -3.72 -5.62 4.18
C VAL A 70 -5.04 -4.84 4.23
N THR A 71 -5.60 -4.48 3.07
CA THR A 71 -6.88 -3.74 3.01
C THR A 71 -8.04 -4.57 3.56
N VAL A 72 -8.10 -5.85 3.24
CA VAL A 72 -9.16 -6.76 3.70
C VAL A 72 -8.96 -7.13 5.16
N ASP A 73 -7.72 -7.45 5.57
CA ASP A 73 -7.40 -7.86 6.93
C ASP A 73 -7.66 -6.74 7.95
N ASP A 74 -7.25 -5.50 7.63
CA ASP A 74 -7.52 -4.33 8.47
C ASP A 74 -9.04 -4.12 8.67
N ALA A 75 -9.81 -4.23 7.59
CA ALA A 75 -11.26 -4.10 7.66
C ALA A 75 -11.91 -5.23 8.46
N TRP A 76 -11.46 -6.47 8.26
CA TRP A 76 -11.97 -7.63 8.98
C TRP A 76 -11.66 -7.57 10.47
N GLN A 77 -10.50 -7.06 10.84
CA GLN A 77 -10.08 -6.85 12.23
C GLN A 77 -10.72 -5.59 12.86
N GLY A 78 -11.45 -4.78 12.11
CA GLY A 78 -12.06 -3.55 12.60
C GLY A 78 -11.04 -2.45 12.93
N VAL A 79 -9.91 -2.40 12.22
CA VAL A 79 -8.87 -1.40 12.42
C VAL A 79 -9.40 -0.02 12.05
N THR A 80 -9.32 0.93 12.98
CA THR A 80 -9.79 2.31 12.80
C THR A 80 -8.66 3.30 12.57
N ASP A 81 -7.45 2.97 13.00
CA ASP A 81 -6.26 3.81 12.92
C ASP A 81 -5.06 2.98 12.48
N ILE A 82 -4.36 3.42 11.44
CA ILE A 82 -3.18 2.77 10.89
C ILE A 82 -1.96 3.66 11.09
N VAL A 83 -1.01 3.18 11.85
CA VAL A 83 0.30 3.83 12.07
C VAL A 83 1.36 3.07 11.28
N ARG A 84 2.07 3.74 10.39
CA ARG A 84 3.09 3.10 9.53
C ARG A 84 4.11 4.10 8.99
N GLY A 85 5.16 3.59 8.35
CA GLY A 85 6.21 4.41 7.77
C GLY A 85 5.76 5.22 6.55
N GLN A 86 6.40 6.38 6.34
CA GLN A 86 6.15 7.29 5.22
C GLN A 86 6.39 6.64 3.83
N ASP A 87 7.17 5.57 3.76
CA ASP A 87 7.39 4.78 2.54
C ASP A 87 6.11 4.14 2.00
N LEU A 88 5.11 3.91 2.86
CA LEU A 88 3.81 3.38 2.48
C LEU A 88 2.75 4.46 2.17
N PHE A 89 3.11 5.74 2.21
CA PHE A 89 2.17 6.84 1.93
C PHE A 89 1.54 6.70 0.53
N ALA A 90 2.34 6.47 -0.49
CA ALA A 90 1.84 6.28 -1.86
C ALA A 90 0.92 5.05 -1.99
N ALA A 91 1.20 3.98 -1.24
CA ALA A 91 0.35 2.79 -1.22
C ALA A 91 -1.06 3.07 -0.65
N THR A 92 -1.21 4.09 0.20
CA THR A 92 -2.51 4.47 0.77
C THR A 92 -3.52 4.88 -0.29
N HIS A 93 -3.09 5.49 -1.38
CA HIS A 93 -3.98 5.85 -2.50
C HIS A 93 -4.62 4.61 -3.13
N VAL A 94 -3.84 3.53 -3.27
CA VAL A 94 -4.32 2.23 -3.77
C VAL A 94 -5.25 1.57 -2.75
N HIS A 95 -4.88 1.54 -1.47
CA HIS A 95 -5.72 0.97 -0.41
C HIS A 95 -7.06 1.68 -0.30
N ARG A 96 -7.07 3.02 -0.43
CA ARG A 96 -8.31 3.80 -0.43
C ARG A 96 -9.23 3.45 -1.60
N LEU A 97 -8.67 3.20 -2.79
CA LEU A 97 -9.43 2.74 -3.93
C LEU A 97 -10.02 1.34 -3.69
N LEU A 98 -9.22 0.40 -3.18
CA LEU A 98 -9.69 -0.95 -2.84
C LEU A 98 -10.80 -0.92 -1.79
N GLN A 99 -10.67 -0.09 -0.76
CA GLN A 99 -11.72 0.10 0.25
C GLN A 99 -13.03 0.56 -0.38
N ALA A 100 -12.97 1.53 -1.30
CA ALA A 100 -14.16 2.03 -1.98
C ALA A 100 -14.84 0.94 -2.85
N LEU A 101 -14.04 0.20 -3.64
CA LEU A 101 -14.55 -0.86 -4.52
C LEU A 101 -15.15 -2.03 -3.75
N LEU A 102 -14.61 -2.33 -2.57
CA LEU A 102 -15.06 -3.43 -1.71
C LEU A 102 -16.12 -3.01 -0.68
N GLY A 103 -16.51 -1.72 -0.64
CA GLY A 103 -17.48 -1.21 0.33
C GLY A 103 -16.97 -1.24 1.78
N LEU A 104 -15.66 -1.14 1.99
CA LEU A 104 -15.03 -1.18 3.31
C LEU A 104 -14.90 0.22 3.91
N LEU A 105 -14.89 0.28 5.24
CA LEU A 105 -14.62 1.52 5.97
C LEU A 105 -13.18 1.99 5.72
N THR A 106 -13.00 3.32 5.69
CA THR A 106 -11.68 3.92 5.54
C THR A 106 -11.12 4.25 6.92
N PRO A 107 -10.00 3.64 7.35
CA PRO A 107 -9.34 3.99 8.60
C PRO A 107 -8.66 5.36 8.50
N ARG A 108 -8.28 5.91 9.64
CA ARG A 108 -7.39 7.07 9.73
C ARG A 108 -5.95 6.60 9.61
N TYR A 109 -5.13 7.36 8.90
CA TYR A 109 -3.72 7.04 8.72
C TYR A 109 -2.84 8.03 9.50
N HIS A 110 -1.69 7.53 9.94
CA HIS A 110 -0.67 8.27 10.68
C HIS A 110 0.71 7.81 10.18
N HIS A 111 1.19 8.47 9.12
CA HIS A 111 2.48 8.13 8.54
C HIS A 111 3.60 8.85 9.31
N HIS A 112 4.55 8.09 9.83
CA HIS A 112 5.72 8.63 10.53
C HIS A 112 6.97 8.61 9.66
N ALA A 113 7.92 9.49 9.95
CA ALA A 113 9.22 9.48 9.30
C ALA A 113 9.93 8.12 9.49
N LEU A 114 10.66 7.68 8.48
CA LEU A 114 11.45 6.46 8.58
C LEU A 114 12.62 6.67 9.53
N LEU A 115 12.81 5.71 10.43
CA LEU A 115 14.05 5.63 11.22
C LEU A 115 15.13 5.03 10.33
N THR A 116 16.01 5.87 9.80
CA THR A 116 17.17 5.43 9.01
C THR A 116 18.37 5.29 9.93
N GLY A 117 18.97 4.11 9.94
CA GLY A 117 20.26 3.88 10.59
C GLY A 117 21.44 4.38 9.74
N PRO A 118 22.67 4.32 10.27
CA PRO A 118 23.86 4.52 9.46
C PRO A 118 23.81 3.65 8.19
N ALA A 119 24.38 4.14 7.08
CA ALA A 119 24.39 3.41 5.82
C ALA A 119 24.88 1.97 6.01
N GLY A 120 24.05 0.98 5.70
CA GLY A 120 24.32 -0.45 5.89
C GLY A 120 23.70 -1.10 7.13
N ALA A 121 23.00 -0.35 8.00
CA ALA A 121 22.22 -0.95 9.08
C ALA A 121 20.90 -1.52 8.53
N ASP A 122 20.68 -2.82 8.71
CA ASP A 122 19.39 -3.42 8.41
C ASP A 122 18.33 -3.01 9.46
N GLY A 123 17.06 -3.10 9.09
CA GLY A 123 15.94 -2.71 9.98
C GLY A 123 15.91 -3.54 11.28
N LEU A 124 16.41 -4.77 11.25
CA LEU A 124 16.48 -5.63 12.43
C LEU A 124 17.55 -5.14 13.42
N ALA A 125 18.74 -4.77 12.93
CA ALA A 125 19.81 -4.20 13.75
C ALA A 125 19.37 -2.88 14.39
N LEU A 126 18.64 -2.03 13.65
CA LEU A 126 18.08 -0.80 14.19
C LEU A 126 17.04 -1.07 15.28
N ALA A 127 16.13 -2.02 15.07
CA ALA A 127 15.13 -2.41 16.06
C ALA A 127 15.76 -2.98 17.34
N MET A 128 16.82 -3.78 17.22
CA MET A 128 17.55 -4.30 18.36
C MET A 128 18.28 -3.19 19.14
N ASN A 129 18.84 -2.20 18.46
CA ASN A 129 19.50 -1.05 19.09
C ASN A 129 18.49 -0.12 19.80
N LEU A 130 17.30 0.10 19.23
CA LEU A 130 16.20 0.82 19.88
C LEU A 130 15.75 0.10 21.15
N ARG A 131 15.56 -1.22 21.10
CA ARG A 131 15.18 -2.05 22.26
C ARG A 131 16.23 -2.03 23.38
N ALA A 132 17.50 -1.92 23.00
CA ALA A 132 18.61 -1.82 23.95
C ALA A 132 18.85 -0.39 24.48
N GLY A 133 18.02 0.60 24.09
CA GLY A 133 18.21 2.00 24.47
C GLY A 133 19.46 2.68 23.91
N ARG A 134 20.05 2.10 22.85
CA ARG A 134 21.28 2.60 22.24
C ARG A 134 21.04 3.69 21.20
N VAL A 135 19.79 3.86 20.78
CA VAL A 135 19.37 4.94 19.87
C VAL A 135 18.22 5.66 20.55
N PRO A 136 18.30 6.96 20.83
CA PRO A 136 17.19 7.70 21.41
C PRO A 136 16.02 7.75 20.42
N ILE A 137 14.82 7.42 20.90
CA ILE A 137 13.59 7.58 20.12
C ILE A 137 13.38 9.08 19.91
N GLY A 138 13.33 9.52 18.65
CA GLY A 138 13.13 10.93 18.30
C GLY A 138 14.39 11.68 17.86
N ALA A 139 15.54 11.03 17.78
CA ALA A 139 16.69 11.63 17.10
C ALA A 139 16.42 11.65 15.58
N ALA A 140 15.99 12.80 15.04
CA ALA A 140 16.05 13.03 13.61
C ALA A 140 17.52 12.95 13.20
N VAL A 141 17.88 11.98 12.38
CA VAL A 141 19.20 11.95 11.73
C VAL A 141 19.09 12.87 10.52
N PRO A 142 19.99 13.86 10.37
CA PRO A 142 19.99 14.80 9.27
C PRO A 142 20.19 14.13 7.90
#